data_6b1445be6e37603d271804ad52a6c650
#
_entry.id   6b1445be6e37603d271804ad52a6c650
#
_cell.length_a   1.000
_cell.length_b   1.000
_cell.length_c   1.000
_cell.angle_alpha   90.00
_cell.angle_beta   90.00
_cell.angle_gamma   90.00
#
_symmetry.space_group_name_H-M   'P 1'
#
loop_
_entity.id
_entity.type
_entity.pdbx_description
1 polymer ?
#
loop_
_entity_poly.entity_id
_entity_poly.type
_entity_poly.pdbx_seq_one_letter_code
_entity_poly.pdbx_strand_id
1 'polypeptide(L)'
;MVSLIGTLARVLKEPVGSPRHHANGMPELPEVESVRRQLRPRLVGRRVVAATAHPQARMGPLEPAVGRVVGEVARRGKYLLIDLDGTHELVVNLGMTGSLRLRGQDGWQPDAYVRATLTLDDGELDFRDVRRFGRLAVVTAGDHASIPMLAQLGPEPLSAEFDVAVFAARLARTRMAVKPFLLAQRAVAGVGNIYADEALWAARINPKARRVGRERAARLHGAIRAVLAEAIEREGTTFRDYQMVNGQPGGFGDALAVYGRAGRACRRCAQPLRKIEVGGRGTTYCPSCQRR
;
A
#
# COMPACT_ATOMS: atom_id res chain seq x y z
N MET A 1 36.19 -53.35 -34.17
CA MET A 1 34.82 -53.50 -34.72
C MET A 1 33.87 -52.83 -33.77
N VAL A 2 33.57 -51.62 -34.12
CA VAL A 2 32.39 -50.78 -34.09
C VAL A 2 31.63 -50.70 -32.77
N SER A 3 31.95 -49.64 -32.05
CA SER A 3 31.18 -49.04 -30.99
C SER A 3 30.20 -48.03 -31.57
N LEU A 4 28.93 -48.02 -31.14
CA LEU A 4 27.96 -46.99 -31.44
C LEU A 4 27.59 -46.24 -30.19
N ILE A 5 27.87 -45.00 -30.27
CA ILE A 5 27.81 -43.87 -29.33
C ILE A 5 26.37 -43.48 -29.08
N GLY A 6 25.98 -43.47 -27.82
CA GLY A 6 24.71 -42.88 -27.38
C GLY A 6 24.85 -41.36 -27.20
N THR A 7 24.06 -40.62 -27.95
CA THR A 7 23.94 -39.18 -27.85
C THR A 7 23.12 -38.84 -26.59
N LEU A 8 23.77 -38.27 -25.58
CA LEU A 8 23.15 -37.70 -24.39
C LEU A 8 22.53 -36.35 -24.74
N ALA A 9 21.21 -36.32 -24.80
CA ALA A 9 20.45 -35.08 -24.83
C ALA A 9 20.63 -34.30 -23.51
N ARG A 10 21.36 -33.19 -23.58
CA ARG A 10 21.42 -32.18 -22.52
C ARG A 10 20.06 -31.50 -22.41
N VAL A 11 19.25 -31.94 -21.46
CA VAL A 11 18.11 -31.15 -20.99
C VAL A 11 18.66 -29.93 -20.24
N LEU A 12 18.66 -28.81 -20.91
CA LEU A 12 18.89 -27.51 -20.26
C LEU A 12 17.76 -27.26 -19.28
N LYS A 13 18.01 -27.46 -17.99
CA LYS A 13 17.20 -26.94 -16.94
C LYS A 13 17.29 -25.42 -16.98
N GLU A 14 16.30 -24.76 -17.51
CA GLU A 14 16.11 -23.33 -17.29
C GLU A 14 15.99 -23.06 -15.78
N PRO A 15 16.71 -22.07 -15.25
CA PRO A 15 16.53 -21.71 -13.86
C PRO A 15 15.12 -21.11 -13.70
N VAL A 16 14.25 -21.80 -12.98
CA VAL A 16 12.99 -21.26 -12.45
C VAL A 16 13.36 -20.23 -11.38
N GLY A 17 13.66 -19.03 -11.83
CA GLY A 17 13.91 -17.86 -11.02
C GLY A 17 13.24 -16.68 -11.72
N SER A 18 11.91 -16.54 -11.57
CA SER A 18 11.28 -15.28 -11.98
C SER A 18 11.97 -14.14 -11.22
N PRO A 19 12.45 -13.09 -11.91
CA PRO A 19 13.05 -11.95 -11.24
C PRO A 19 11.98 -11.34 -10.35
N ARG A 20 12.13 -11.50 -9.01
CA ARG A 20 11.28 -10.84 -8.04
C ARG A 20 11.37 -9.36 -8.34
N HIS A 21 10.25 -8.77 -8.74
CA HIS A 21 10.16 -7.35 -9.01
C HIS A 21 10.34 -6.59 -7.70
N HIS A 22 11.57 -6.17 -7.43
CA HIS A 22 11.87 -5.28 -6.32
C HIS A 22 11.40 -3.86 -6.70
N ALA A 23 10.11 -3.62 -6.65
CA ALA A 23 9.57 -2.29 -6.75
C ALA A 23 9.84 -1.55 -5.43
N ASN A 24 10.47 -0.38 -5.48
CA ASN A 24 10.56 0.54 -4.35
C ASN A 24 9.17 1.18 -4.15
N GLY A 25 8.30 0.52 -3.42
CA GLY A 25 6.93 0.97 -3.15
C GLY A 25 6.77 1.34 -1.68
N MET A 26 5.82 2.22 -1.42
CA MET A 26 5.28 2.48 -0.09
C MET A 26 4.03 1.64 0.07
N PRO A 27 3.76 1.03 1.23
CA PRO A 27 2.46 0.43 1.49
C PRO A 27 1.32 1.39 1.12
N GLU A 28 0.43 0.95 0.25
CA GLU A 28 -0.76 1.67 -0.16
C GLU A 28 -1.98 1.02 0.49
N LEU A 29 -3.18 1.39 0.10
CA LEU A 29 -4.40 0.89 0.73
C LEU A 29 -4.48 -0.65 0.82
N PRO A 30 -4.19 -1.45 -0.23
CA PRO A 30 -4.29 -2.91 -0.14
C PRO A 30 -3.32 -3.53 0.86
N GLU A 31 -2.08 -3.03 0.93
CA GLU A 31 -1.08 -3.51 1.89
C GLU A 31 -1.50 -3.20 3.33
N VAL A 32 -2.02 -1.99 3.57
CA VAL A 32 -2.49 -1.58 4.90
C VAL A 32 -3.74 -2.37 5.30
N GLU A 33 -4.63 -2.71 4.34
CA GLU A 33 -5.78 -3.57 4.60
C GLU A 33 -5.36 -5.00 4.96
N SER A 34 -4.33 -5.55 4.31
CA SER A 34 -3.77 -6.86 4.66
C SER A 34 -3.21 -6.87 6.08
N VAL A 35 -2.48 -5.82 6.46
CA VAL A 35 -1.99 -5.65 7.84
C VAL A 35 -3.15 -5.58 8.83
N ARG A 36 -4.19 -4.79 8.53
CA ARG A 36 -5.39 -4.69 9.37
C ARG A 36 -6.04 -6.05 9.60
N ARG A 37 -6.27 -6.80 8.52
CA ARG A 37 -6.90 -8.14 8.58
C ARG A 37 -6.11 -9.12 9.44
N GLN A 38 -4.78 -9.05 9.40
CA GLN A 38 -3.89 -9.93 10.17
C GLN A 38 -3.77 -9.50 11.64
N LEU A 39 -3.79 -8.19 11.93
CA LEU A 39 -3.67 -7.68 13.29
C LEU A 39 -4.98 -7.76 14.09
N ARG A 40 -6.12 -7.51 13.46
CA ARG A 40 -7.41 -7.43 14.13
C ARG A 40 -7.69 -8.62 15.07
N PRO A 41 -7.61 -9.89 14.63
CA PRO A 41 -7.93 -11.03 15.49
C PRO A 41 -6.90 -11.27 16.62
N ARG A 42 -5.77 -10.56 16.57
CA ARG A 42 -4.65 -10.72 17.51
C ARG A 42 -4.54 -9.60 18.52
N LEU A 43 -5.11 -8.43 18.20
CA LEU A 43 -5.05 -7.24 19.06
C LEU A 43 -6.35 -6.95 19.78
N VAL A 44 -7.51 -7.22 19.16
CA VAL A 44 -8.81 -6.93 19.78
C VAL A 44 -8.95 -7.67 21.11
N GLY A 45 -9.33 -6.91 22.14
CA GLY A 45 -9.43 -7.41 23.52
C GLY A 45 -8.14 -7.37 24.33
N ARG A 46 -6.97 -7.10 23.69
CA ARG A 46 -5.69 -7.01 24.40
C ARG A 46 -5.54 -5.69 25.12
N ARG A 47 -4.90 -5.73 26.29
CA ARG A 47 -4.56 -4.53 27.07
C ARG A 47 -3.15 -4.08 26.78
N VAL A 48 -2.95 -2.80 26.55
CA VAL A 48 -1.62 -2.19 26.45
C VAL A 48 -1.07 -2.01 27.87
N VAL A 49 -0.01 -2.70 28.20
CA VAL A 49 0.64 -2.66 29.53
C VAL A 49 1.74 -1.61 29.58
N ALA A 50 2.50 -1.45 28.48
CA ALA A 50 3.52 -0.44 28.34
C ALA A 50 3.64 -0.02 26.88
N ALA A 51 4.19 1.18 26.66
CA ALA A 51 4.49 1.69 25.34
C ALA A 51 5.85 2.39 25.34
N THR A 52 6.69 2.07 24.38
CA THR A 52 8.03 2.70 24.24
C THR A 52 8.23 3.16 22.80
N ALA A 53 8.93 4.29 22.64
CA ALA A 53 9.34 4.79 21.35
C ALA A 53 10.84 5.15 21.34
N HIS A 54 11.51 4.86 20.24
CA HIS A 54 12.91 5.25 20.08
C HIS A 54 13.01 6.79 20.01
N PRO A 55 13.89 7.45 20.77
CA PRO A 55 13.95 8.92 20.87
C PRO A 55 14.12 9.66 19.53
N GLN A 56 14.76 9.03 18.55
CA GLN A 56 14.96 9.59 17.21
C GLN A 56 13.84 9.23 16.22
N ALA A 57 12.81 8.51 16.64
CA ALA A 57 11.68 8.20 15.80
C ALA A 57 10.71 9.39 15.73
N ARG A 58 10.05 9.57 14.59
CA ARG A 58 9.00 10.58 14.42
C ARG A 58 7.67 10.05 14.97
N MET A 59 7.64 9.76 16.27
CA MET A 59 6.47 9.26 16.97
C MET A 59 5.82 10.39 17.74
N GLY A 60 4.48 10.37 17.80
CA GLY A 60 3.73 11.14 18.78
C GLY A 60 3.76 10.46 20.16
N PRO A 61 3.07 11.03 21.14
CA PRO A 61 2.95 10.41 22.45
C PRO A 61 2.29 9.04 22.33
N LEU A 62 2.85 8.02 22.95
CA LEU A 62 2.31 6.66 23.01
C LEU A 62 1.81 6.31 24.43
N GLU A 63 2.23 7.07 25.42
CA GLU A 63 1.88 6.87 26.83
C GLU A 63 0.36 6.83 27.06
N PRO A 64 -0.47 7.63 26.33
CA PRO A 64 -1.92 7.56 26.52
C PRO A 64 -2.55 6.22 26.13
N ALA A 65 -1.82 5.33 25.45
CA ALA A 65 -2.29 3.97 25.17
C ALA A 65 -2.22 3.05 26.40
N VAL A 66 -1.33 3.35 27.36
CA VAL A 66 -1.07 2.45 28.50
C VAL A 66 -2.31 2.32 29.39
N GLY A 67 -2.61 1.09 29.79
CA GLY A 67 -3.78 0.71 30.56
C GLY A 67 -5.04 0.44 29.74
N ARG A 68 -5.08 0.85 28.48
CA ARG A 68 -6.26 0.74 27.61
C ARG A 68 -6.36 -0.61 26.92
N VAL A 69 -7.59 -0.97 26.57
CA VAL A 69 -7.90 -2.21 25.84
C VAL A 69 -8.18 -1.87 24.39
N VAL A 70 -7.62 -2.68 23.47
CA VAL A 70 -7.88 -2.55 22.04
C VAL A 70 -9.31 -2.98 21.73
N GLY A 71 -10.13 -2.06 21.25
CA GLY A 71 -11.53 -2.30 20.87
C GLY A 71 -11.66 -2.82 19.44
N GLU A 72 -11.17 -2.08 18.49
CA GLU A 72 -11.27 -2.41 17.06
C GLU A 72 -9.96 -2.02 16.33
N VAL A 73 -9.67 -2.73 15.22
CA VAL A 73 -8.59 -2.37 14.30
C VAL A 73 -9.22 -2.01 12.96
N ALA A 74 -9.31 -0.73 12.69
CA ALA A 74 -9.87 -0.15 11.47
C ALA A 74 -8.78 0.37 10.52
N ARG A 75 -9.17 0.80 9.32
CA ARG A 75 -8.30 1.43 8.33
C ARG A 75 -8.99 2.65 7.72
N ARG A 76 -8.20 3.69 7.49
CA ARG A 76 -8.61 4.86 6.71
C ARG A 76 -7.50 5.20 5.69
N GLY A 77 -7.75 5.00 4.40
CA GLY A 77 -6.74 5.17 3.35
C GLY A 77 -5.51 4.30 3.60
N LYS A 78 -4.38 4.93 3.90
CA LYS A 78 -3.10 4.25 4.21
C LYS A 78 -2.74 4.30 5.71
N TYR A 79 -3.74 4.49 6.55
CA TYR A 79 -3.59 4.53 8.00
C TYR A 79 -4.34 3.38 8.64
N LEU A 80 -3.73 2.75 9.65
CA LEU A 80 -4.44 1.92 10.61
C LEU A 80 -4.95 2.84 11.73
N LEU A 81 -6.16 2.58 12.17
CA LEU A 81 -6.81 3.22 13.29
C LEU A 81 -7.16 2.14 14.31
N ILE A 82 -6.44 2.11 15.41
CA ILE A 82 -6.59 1.09 16.46
C ILE A 82 -7.30 1.75 17.62
N ASP A 83 -8.57 1.42 17.81
CA ASP A 83 -9.38 1.93 18.89
C ASP A 83 -8.82 1.48 20.26
N LEU A 84 -8.83 2.41 21.21
CA LEU A 84 -8.37 2.24 22.58
C LEU A 84 -9.48 2.70 23.53
N ASP A 85 -10.30 1.75 24.00
CA ASP A 85 -11.44 1.97 24.92
C ASP A 85 -12.52 2.94 24.39
N GLY A 86 -12.62 3.18 23.09
CA GLY A 86 -13.55 4.14 22.50
C GLY A 86 -13.26 5.62 22.79
N THR A 87 -12.22 5.92 23.57
CA THR A 87 -11.85 7.30 23.94
C THR A 87 -10.61 7.81 23.24
N HIS A 88 -9.70 6.92 22.87
CA HIS A 88 -8.48 7.20 22.14
C HIS A 88 -8.33 6.24 20.96
N GLU A 89 -7.47 6.59 20.04
CA GLU A 89 -7.03 5.68 18.99
C GLU A 89 -5.52 5.82 18.74
N LEU A 90 -4.87 4.70 18.49
CA LEU A 90 -3.52 4.67 17.97
C LEU A 90 -3.58 4.75 16.45
N VAL A 91 -3.12 5.86 15.90
CA VAL A 91 -3.01 6.08 14.46
C VAL A 91 -1.64 5.61 13.99
N VAL A 92 -1.61 4.69 13.01
CA VAL A 92 -0.37 4.16 12.43
C VAL A 92 -0.31 4.46 10.94
N ASN A 93 0.77 5.10 10.51
CA ASN A 93 1.15 5.22 9.09
C ASN A 93 2.47 4.46 8.87
N LEU A 94 2.45 3.47 8.00
CA LEU A 94 3.62 2.61 7.77
C LEU A 94 4.78 3.33 7.04
N GLY A 95 4.52 4.47 6.39
CA GLY A 95 5.53 5.14 5.58
C GLY A 95 5.99 4.27 4.41
N MET A 96 7.31 4.14 4.22
CA MET A 96 7.88 3.37 3.10
C MET A 96 8.39 1.98 3.51
N THR A 97 8.85 1.83 4.75
CA THR A 97 9.52 0.61 5.24
C THR A 97 8.98 0.18 6.60
N GLY A 98 7.93 0.85 7.08
CA GLY A 98 7.29 0.49 8.34
C GLY A 98 6.55 -0.84 8.23
N SER A 99 6.67 -1.65 9.24
CA SER A 99 5.94 -2.91 9.40
C SER A 99 5.58 -3.11 10.88
N LEU A 100 4.44 -3.72 11.13
CA LEU A 100 4.00 -4.14 12.45
C LEU A 100 4.23 -5.63 12.59
N ARG A 101 4.90 -6.05 13.66
CA ARG A 101 5.30 -7.44 13.90
C ARG A 101 4.96 -7.82 15.34
N LEU A 102 4.36 -8.98 15.52
CA LEU A 102 4.14 -9.57 16.84
C LEU A 102 5.32 -10.47 17.20
N ARG A 103 5.92 -10.26 18.38
CA ARG A 103 7.04 -11.09 18.83
C ARG A 103 6.62 -12.53 19.05
N GLY A 104 7.54 -13.44 18.76
CA GLY A 104 7.29 -14.88 18.87
C GLY A 104 6.43 -15.46 17.74
N GLN A 105 5.94 -14.63 16.80
CA GLN A 105 5.23 -15.12 15.63
C GLN A 105 6.18 -15.17 14.41
N ASP A 106 6.03 -16.20 13.62
CA ASP A 106 6.82 -16.42 12.38
C ASP A 106 8.34 -16.30 12.59
N GLY A 107 8.84 -16.61 13.79
CA GLY A 107 10.25 -16.48 14.15
C GLY A 107 10.75 -15.05 14.27
N TRP A 108 9.86 -14.05 14.29
CA TRP A 108 10.26 -12.66 14.44
C TRP A 108 10.99 -12.40 15.74
N GLN A 109 12.17 -11.79 15.62
CA GLN A 109 12.95 -11.23 16.73
C GLN A 109 13.24 -9.75 16.45
N PRO A 110 13.16 -8.87 17.47
CA PRO A 110 13.43 -7.45 17.28
C PRO A 110 14.86 -7.19 16.83
N ASP A 111 15.03 -6.23 15.95
CA ASP A 111 16.33 -5.76 15.46
C ASP A 111 16.53 -4.25 15.73
N ALA A 112 17.68 -3.71 15.34
CA ALA A 112 18.04 -2.30 15.51
C ALA A 112 17.10 -1.30 14.80
N TYR A 113 16.15 -1.78 14.01
CA TYR A 113 15.18 -0.95 13.29
C TYR A 113 13.81 -0.89 13.95
N VAL A 114 13.62 -1.52 15.11
CA VAL A 114 12.41 -1.31 15.92
C VAL A 114 12.38 0.13 16.42
N ARG A 115 11.29 0.83 16.17
CA ARG A 115 11.10 2.26 16.46
C ARG A 115 10.11 2.51 17.59
N ALA A 116 9.19 1.58 17.80
CA ALA A 116 8.26 1.59 18.91
C ALA A 116 7.87 0.16 19.25
N THR A 117 7.55 -0.06 20.51
CA THR A 117 7.00 -1.33 21.01
C THR A 117 5.82 -1.02 21.91
N LEU A 118 4.70 -1.71 21.65
CA LEU A 118 3.58 -1.80 22.57
C LEU A 118 3.65 -3.16 23.26
N THR A 119 3.86 -3.17 24.57
CA THR A 119 3.76 -4.37 25.39
C THR A 119 2.28 -4.59 25.70
N LEU A 120 1.78 -5.75 25.34
CA LEU A 120 0.41 -6.18 25.58
C LEU A 120 0.37 -7.12 26.78
N ASP A 121 -0.80 -7.40 27.31
CA ASP A 121 -1.01 -8.42 28.34
C ASP A 121 -0.64 -9.84 27.88
N ASP A 122 -0.53 -10.06 26.57
CA ASP A 122 -0.05 -11.30 25.97
C ASP A 122 0.80 -10.99 24.73
N GLY A 123 2.08 -10.69 24.95
CA GLY A 123 3.06 -10.46 23.91
C GLY A 123 3.39 -9.00 23.63
N GLU A 124 4.10 -8.76 22.55
CA GLU A 124 4.59 -7.44 22.18
C GLU A 124 4.36 -7.18 20.68
N LEU A 125 3.90 -5.97 20.38
CA LEU A 125 3.75 -5.46 19.02
C LEU A 125 4.88 -4.47 18.72
N ASP A 126 5.79 -4.84 17.83
CA ASP A 126 6.88 -4.00 17.37
C ASP A 126 6.49 -3.23 16.11
N PHE A 127 6.80 -1.95 16.09
CA PHE A 127 6.84 -1.16 14.87
C PHE A 127 8.29 -1.04 14.39
N ARG A 128 8.60 -1.75 13.32
CA ARG A 128 9.91 -1.75 12.68
C ARG A 128 9.91 -0.81 11.47
N ASP A 129 10.85 0.13 11.40
CA ASP A 129 10.99 1.03 10.25
C ASP A 129 12.45 1.44 9.99
N VAL A 130 13.01 0.90 8.92
CA VAL A 130 14.40 1.14 8.51
C VAL A 130 14.63 2.61 8.17
N ARG A 131 13.71 3.21 7.40
CA ARG A 131 13.88 4.58 6.85
C ARG A 131 13.31 5.69 7.72
N ARG A 132 12.61 5.35 8.81
CA ARG A 132 12.01 6.31 9.76
C ARG A 132 11.00 7.27 9.13
N PHE A 133 10.24 6.82 8.13
CA PHE A 133 9.16 7.60 7.51
C PHE A 133 7.78 7.28 8.05
N GLY A 134 7.67 6.16 8.74
CA GLY A 134 6.44 5.79 9.42
C GLY A 134 6.16 6.68 10.64
N ARG A 135 4.93 6.65 11.08
CA ARG A 135 4.46 7.45 12.22
C ARG A 135 3.46 6.65 13.05
N LEU A 136 3.60 6.77 14.34
CA LEU A 136 2.61 6.34 15.32
C LEU A 136 2.28 7.52 16.21
N ALA A 137 1.01 7.66 16.58
CA ALA A 137 0.56 8.63 17.58
C ALA A 137 -0.75 8.15 18.20
N VAL A 138 -0.91 8.37 19.50
CA VAL A 138 -2.19 8.22 20.18
C VAL A 138 -2.88 9.57 20.18
N VAL A 139 -4.12 9.60 19.72
CA VAL A 139 -4.98 10.79 19.65
C VAL A 139 -6.32 10.50 20.31
N THR A 140 -7.10 11.53 20.63
CA THR A 140 -8.50 11.33 21.00
C THR A 140 -9.25 10.69 19.83
N ALA A 141 -10.11 9.74 20.10
CA ALA A 141 -10.85 9.00 19.07
C ALA A 141 -11.60 9.98 18.15
N GLY A 142 -11.38 9.84 16.84
CA GLY A 142 -11.97 10.69 15.81
C GLY A 142 -11.34 12.09 15.65
N ASP A 143 -10.43 12.51 16.53
CA ASP A 143 -9.71 13.78 16.37
C ASP A 143 -8.44 13.58 15.53
N HIS A 144 -8.58 13.77 14.24
CA HIS A 144 -7.46 13.69 13.29
C HIS A 144 -6.89 15.06 12.89
N ALA A 145 -7.28 16.15 13.55
CA ALA A 145 -6.82 17.51 13.19
C ALA A 145 -5.30 17.65 13.28
N SER A 146 -4.68 16.96 14.24
CA SER A 146 -3.21 16.92 14.39
C SER A 146 -2.48 16.10 13.31
N ILE A 147 -3.23 15.38 12.44
CA ILE A 147 -2.70 14.56 11.35
C ILE A 147 -3.27 15.06 10.01
N PRO A 148 -2.77 16.17 9.44
CA PRO A 148 -3.42 16.87 8.33
C PRO A 148 -3.66 16.01 7.09
N MET A 149 -2.78 15.04 6.83
CA MET A 149 -2.95 14.11 5.71
C MET A 149 -4.15 13.18 5.91
N LEU A 150 -4.38 12.71 7.13
CA LEU A 150 -5.51 11.84 7.48
C LEU A 150 -6.82 12.66 7.46
N ALA A 151 -6.82 13.84 8.06
CA ALA A 151 -7.98 14.74 8.12
C ALA A 151 -8.49 15.17 6.72
N GLN A 152 -7.60 15.25 5.71
CA GLN A 152 -7.95 15.71 4.36
C GLN A 152 -8.19 14.57 3.36
N LEU A 153 -8.22 13.32 3.80
CA LEU A 153 -8.46 12.20 2.90
C LEU A 153 -9.85 12.28 2.26
N GLY A 154 -9.89 12.02 0.96
CA GLY A 154 -11.13 11.80 0.23
C GLY A 154 -11.87 10.53 0.68
N PRO A 155 -13.00 10.18 0.07
CA PRO A 155 -13.76 8.98 0.40
C PRO A 155 -12.94 7.71 0.21
N GLU A 156 -13.33 6.64 0.94
CA GLU A 156 -12.79 5.30 0.72
C GLU A 156 -13.21 4.78 -0.67
N PRO A 157 -12.27 4.24 -1.48
CA PRO A 157 -12.55 3.89 -2.87
C PRO A 157 -13.60 2.78 -3.05
N LEU A 158 -13.80 1.94 -2.04
CA LEU A 158 -14.76 0.84 -2.10
C LEU A 158 -16.08 1.16 -1.40
N SER A 159 -16.20 2.30 -0.72
CA SER A 159 -17.44 2.74 -0.11
C SER A 159 -18.42 3.35 -1.12
N ALA A 160 -19.67 3.53 -0.72
CA ALA A 160 -20.68 4.25 -1.48
C ALA A 160 -20.40 5.76 -1.57
N GLU A 161 -19.64 6.31 -0.61
CA GLU A 161 -19.24 7.73 -0.60
C GLU A 161 -18.31 8.11 -1.76
N PHE A 162 -17.60 7.15 -2.36
CA PHE A 162 -16.83 7.39 -3.57
C PHE A 162 -17.77 7.45 -4.78
N ASP A 163 -18.49 8.55 -4.87
CA ASP A 163 -19.46 8.82 -5.93
C ASP A 163 -18.81 9.23 -7.23
N VAL A 164 -19.26 8.67 -8.36
CA VAL A 164 -18.70 8.89 -9.69
C VAL A 164 -18.90 10.32 -10.20
N ALA A 165 -20.05 10.95 -9.89
CA ALA A 165 -20.35 12.30 -10.35
C ALA A 165 -19.51 13.33 -9.58
N VAL A 166 -19.38 13.14 -8.26
CA VAL A 166 -18.53 13.97 -7.39
C VAL A 166 -17.06 13.84 -7.81
N PHE A 167 -16.58 12.63 -8.04
CA PHE A 167 -15.21 12.39 -8.52
C PHE A 167 -14.95 13.07 -9.88
N ALA A 168 -15.86 12.92 -10.86
CA ALA A 168 -15.75 13.53 -12.15
C ALA A 168 -15.75 15.06 -12.07
N ALA A 169 -16.60 15.65 -11.22
CA ALA A 169 -16.65 17.10 -11.00
C ALA A 169 -15.34 17.63 -10.39
N ARG A 170 -14.75 16.94 -9.41
CA ARG A 170 -13.45 17.30 -8.82
C ARG A 170 -12.33 17.21 -9.86
N LEU A 171 -12.33 16.15 -10.68
CA LEU A 171 -11.33 15.95 -11.73
C LEU A 171 -11.44 17.00 -12.84
N ALA A 172 -12.63 17.46 -13.19
CA ALA A 172 -12.86 18.53 -14.17
C ALA A 172 -12.37 19.92 -13.70
N ARG A 173 -12.41 20.18 -12.39
CA ARG A 173 -11.99 21.47 -11.80
C ARG A 173 -10.49 21.57 -11.54
N THR A 174 -9.75 20.45 -11.53
CA THR A 174 -8.31 20.47 -11.24
C THR A 174 -7.49 20.95 -12.43
N ARG A 175 -6.41 21.69 -12.14
CA ARG A 175 -5.35 22.01 -13.11
C ARG A 175 -4.19 21.01 -13.08
N MET A 176 -4.21 20.10 -12.12
CA MET A 176 -3.18 19.08 -11.97
C MET A 176 -3.29 18.03 -13.08
N ALA A 177 -2.18 17.38 -13.41
CA ALA A 177 -2.25 16.13 -14.17
C ALA A 177 -2.96 15.05 -13.33
N VAL A 178 -3.63 14.10 -13.99
CA VAL A 178 -4.50 13.12 -13.34
C VAL A 178 -3.75 12.24 -12.34
N LYS A 179 -2.49 11.86 -12.60
CA LYS A 179 -1.73 11.06 -11.62
C LYS A 179 -1.44 11.82 -10.34
N PRO A 180 -0.82 13.02 -10.33
CA PRO A 180 -0.68 13.81 -9.10
C PRO A 180 -2.00 14.10 -8.40
N PHE A 181 -3.09 14.30 -9.13
CA PHE A 181 -4.43 14.47 -8.54
C PHE A 181 -4.85 13.25 -7.72
N LEU A 182 -4.63 12.03 -8.23
CA LEU A 182 -4.89 10.80 -7.47
C LEU A 182 -3.97 10.67 -6.25
N LEU A 183 -2.67 10.96 -6.43
CA LEU A 183 -1.67 10.86 -5.36
C LEU A 183 -1.90 11.84 -4.21
N ALA A 184 -2.60 12.95 -4.45
CA ALA A 184 -3.00 13.88 -3.41
C ALA A 184 -4.03 13.30 -2.43
N GLN A 185 -4.69 12.20 -2.77
CA GLN A 185 -5.65 11.45 -1.96
C GLN A 185 -6.85 12.27 -1.44
N ARG A 186 -7.07 13.48 -1.93
CA ARG A 186 -8.21 14.33 -1.56
C ARG A 186 -9.49 13.95 -2.28
N ALA A 187 -9.40 13.37 -3.47
CA ALA A 187 -10.55 12.93 -4.27
C ALA A 187 -10.93 11.47 -4.00
N VAL A 188 -9.96 10.66 -3.62
CA VAL A 188 -10.12 9.25 -3.25
C VAL A 188 -8.96 8.87 -2.34
N ALA A 189 -9.23 8.21 -1.22
CA ALA A 189 -8.22 7.77 -0.27
C ALA A 189 -7.42 6.56 -0.77
N GLY A 190 -6.22 6.37 -0.23
CA GLY A 190 -5.48 5.12 -0.31
C GLY A 190 -4.74 4.84 -1.62
N VAL A 191 -5.02 5.57 -2.70
CA VAL A 191 -4.33 5.42 -3.99
C VAL A 191 -2.92 6.00 -3.90
N GLY A 192 -1.91 5.20 -4.22
CA GLY A 192 -0.54 5.66 -4.31
C GLY A 192 0.05 5.41 -5.69
N ASN A 193 1.39 5.30 -5.74
CA ASN A 193 2.13 5.29 -7.02
C ASN A 193 1.83 4.05 -7.87
N ILE A 194 1.67 2.90 -7.22
CA ILE A 194 1.42 1.62 -7.88
C ILE A 194 0.03 1.61 -8.47
N TYR A 195 -0.95 1.77 -7.60
CA TYR A 195 -2.35 1.63 -7.98
C TYR A 195 -2.86 2.80 -8.83
N ALA A 196 -2.18 3.98 -8.78
CA ALA A 196 -2.42 5.04 -9.75
C ALA A 196 -1.99 4.64 -11.17
N ASP A 197 -0.80 4.04 -11.34
CA ASP A 197 -0.34 3.58 -12.66
C ASP A 197 -1.25 2.48 -13.20
N GLU A 198 -1.61 1.50 -12.37
CA GLU A 198 -2.49 0.40 -12.74
C GLU A 198 -3.90 0.87 -13.11
N ALA A 199 -4.53 1.71 -12.30
CA ALA A 199 -5.85 2.24 -12.57
C ALA A 199 -5.88 3.13 -13.84
N LEU A 200 -4.85 3.96 -14.05
CA LEU A 200 -4.73 4.78 -15.25
C LEU A 200 -4.53 3.92 -16.52
N TRP A 201 -3.79 2.82 -16.42
CA TRP A 201 -3.65 1.89 -17.53
C TRP A 201 -4.98 1.16 -17.81
N ALA A 202 -5.65 0.68 -16.78
CA ALA A 202 -6.95 0.02 -16.89
C ALA A 202 -7.98 0.95 -17.56
N ALA A 203 -8.03 2.24 -17.16
CA ALA A 203 -8.90 3.27 -17.70
C ALA A 203 -8.45 3.83 -19.07
N ARG A 204 -7.30 3.44 -19.60
CA ARG A 204 -6.70 3.99 -20.84
C ARG A 204 -6.48 5.50 -20.79
N ILE A 205 -6.03 6.02 -19.65
CA ILE A 205 -5.80 7.46 -19.47
C ILE A 205 -4.30 7.73 -19.34
N ASN A 206 -3.81 8.70 -20.12
CA ASN A 206 -2.42 9.14 -20.00
C ASN A 206 -2.18 9.78 -18.63
N PRO A 207 -1.14 9.39 -17.89
CA PRO A 207 -0.88 9.91 -16.54
C PRO A 207 -0.60 11.43 -16.50
N LYS A 208 -0.22 12.04 -17.65
CA LYS A 208 -0.03 13.48 -17.79
C LYS A 208 -1.32 14.23 -18.22
N ALA A 209 -2.44 13.54 -18.43
CA ALA A 209 -3.68 14.19 -18.84
C ALA A 209 -4.15 15.22 -17.80
N ARG A 210 -4.44 16.45 -18.23
CA ARG A 210 -4.97 17.54 -17.38
C ARG A 210 -6.45 17.77 -17.60
N ARG A 211 -7.00 17.23 -18.69
CA ARG A 211 -8.43 17.31 -19.02
C ARG A 211 -8.94 15.89 -19.20
N VAL A 212 -9.81 15.47 -18.31
CA VAL A 212 -10.44 14.16 -18.34
C VAL A 212 -11.95 14.37 -18.36
N GLY A 213 -12.56 14.12 -19.52
CA GLY A 213 -14.00 14.24 -19.69
C GLY A 213 -14.80 13.25 -18.84
N ARG A 214 -16.09 13.49 -18.68
CA ARG A 214 -16.98 12.75 -17.77
C ARG A 214 -16.94 11.23 -17.97
N GLU A 215 -16.99 10.77 -19.22
CA GLU A 215 -16.93 9.34 -19.54
C GLU A 215 -15.59 8.70 -19.13
N ARG A 216 -14.47 9.39 -19.42
CA ARG A 216 -13.13 8.93 -19.00
C ARG A 216 -12.97 8.94 -17.48
N ALA A 217 -13.56 9.93 -16.80
CA ALA A 217 -13.59 10.00 -15.34
C ALA A 217 -14.39 8.82 -14.75
N ALA A 218 -15.53 8.48 -15.32
CA ALA A 218 -16.31 7.30 -14.90
C ALA A 218 -15.54 5.99 -15.11
N ARG A 219 -14.84 5.84 -16.24
CA ARG A 219 -13.96 4.68 -16.44
C ARG A 219 -12.83 4.62 -15.41
N LEU A 220 -12.21 5.76 -15.07
CA LEU A 220 -11.17 5.81 -14.05
C LEU A 220 -11.70 5.46 -12.66
N HIS A 221 -12.86 5.98 -12.31
CA HIS A 221 -13.55 5.64 -11.06
C HIS A 221 -13.75 4.12 -10.94
N GLY A 222 -14.32 3.47 -11.96
CA GLY A 222 -14.50 2.02 -12.00
C GLY A 222 -13.17 1.26 -11.95
N ALA A 223 -12.14 1.74 -12.67
CA ALA A 223 -10.81 1.13 -12.68
C ALA A 223 -10.12 1.20 -11.30
N ILE A 224 -10.24 2.32 -10.58
CA ILE A 224 -9.71 2.46 -9.22
C ILE A 224 -10.34 1.42 -8.31
N ARG A 225 -11.67 1.29 -8.32
CA ARG A 225 -12.39 0.32 -7.49
C ARG A 225 -11.98 -1.11 -7.83
N ALA A 226 -11.96 -1.47 -9.10
CA ALA A 226 -11.62 -2.83 -9.55
C ALA A 226 -10.19 -3.24 -9.20
N VAL A 227 -9.21 -2.37 -9.49
CA VAL A 227 -7.80 -2.65 -9.22
C VAL A 227 -7.52 -2.76 -7.72
N LEU A 228 -8.10 -1.88 -6.90
CA LEU A 228 -7.91 -1.94 -5.45
C LEU A 228 -8.63 -3.13 -4.82
N ALA A 229 -9.82 -3.49 -5.28
CA ALA A 229 -10.53 -4.68 -4.80
C ALA A 229 -9.73 -5.95 -5.10
N GLU A 230 -9.25 -6.12 -6.35
CA GLU A 230 -8.41 -7.26 -6.72
C GLU A 230 -7.10 -7.30 -5.91
N ALA A 231 -6.47 -6.13 -5.70
CA ALA A 231 -5.24 -6.05 -4.92
C ALA A 231 -5.46 -6.43 -3.45
N ILE A 232 -6.59 -6.05 -2.85
CA ILE A 232 -6.95 -6.45 -1.48
C ILE A 232 -7.13 -7.97 -1.38
N GLU A 233 -7.84 -8.59 -2.33
CA GLU A 233 -8.05 -10.04 -2.34
C GLU A 233 -6.75 -10.83 -2.51
N ARG A 234 -5.75 -10.23 -3.17
CA ARG A 234 -4.42 -10.80 -3.33
C ARG A 234 -3.42 -10.32 -2.28
N GLU A 235 -3.88 -9.71 -1.19
CA GLU A 235 -3.06 -9.23 -0.07
C GLU A 235 -1.97 -8.21 -0.46
N GLY A 236 -2.23 -7.41 -1.51
CA GLY A 236 -1.34 -6.35 -1.95
C GLY A 236 -0.09 -6.83 -2.70
N THR A 237 0.87 -5.94 -2.81
CA THR A 237 2.16 -6.14 -3.51
C THR A 237 3.30 -6.16 -2.51
N THR A 238 4.20 -7.12 -2.64
CA THR A 238 5.41 -7.18 -1.80
C THR A 238 6.51 -6.28 -2.35
N PHE A 239 7.15 -5.54 -1.45
CA PHE A 239 8.33 -4.72 -1.73
C PHE A 239 9.55 -5.26 -0.99
N ARG A 240 10.74 -4.83 -1.44
CA ARG A 240 12.01 -5.28 -0.86
C ARG A 240 12.09 -5.08 0.65
N ASP A 241 11.54 -3.96 1.14
CA ASP A 241 11.68 -3.53 2.53
C ASP A 241 10.35 -3.58 3.31
N TYR A 242 9.26 -4.06 2.68
CA TYR A 242 7.94 -4.21 3.31
C TYR A 242 7.59 -5.69 3.42
N GLN A 243 7.18 -6.10 4.59
CA GLN A 243 6.65 -7.43 4.88
C GLN A 243 5.30 -7.31 5.61
N MET A 244 4.40 -8.22 5.31
CA MET A 244 3.16 -8.36 6.07
C MET A 244 3.45 -8.82 7.51
N VAL A 245 2.45 -8.75 8.38
CA VAL A 245 2.58 -9.16 9.80
C VAL A 245 3.08 -10.60 9.92
N ASN A 246 2.62 -11.50 9.06
CA ASN A 246 3.02 -12.91 8.99
C ASN A 246 4.31 -13.17 8.19
N GLY A 247 5.01 -12.12 7.72
CA GLY A 247 6.24 -12.27 6.93
C GLY A 247 6.06 -12.78 5.50
N GLN A 248 4.82 -13.10 5.08
CA GLN A 248 4.55 -13.63 3.74
C GLN A 248 4.47 -12.52 2.68
N PRO A 249 4.77 -12.82 1.43
CA PRO A 249 4.62 -11.87 0.33
C PRO A 249 3.17 -11.76 -0.13
N GLY A 250 2.72 -10.56 -0.51
CA GLY A 250 1.45 -10.35 -1.19
C GLY A 250 1.49 -10.84 -2.64
N GLY A 251 0.37 -11.34 -3.14
CA GLY A 251 0.25 -12.01 -4.45
C GLY A 251 -0.07 -11.07 -5.62
N PHE A 252 -0.30 -9.76 -5.41
CA PHE A 252 -0.67 -8.85 -6.50
C PHE A 252 0.50 -8.48 -7.41
N GLY A 253 1.74 -8.70 -6.99
CA GLY A 253 2.95 -8.39 -7.77
C GLY A 253 2.93 -8.99 -9.19
N ASP A 254 2.48 -10.23 -9.35
CA ASP A 254 2.39 -10.92 -10.65
C ASP A 254 1.24 -10.39 -11.52
N ALA A 255 0.23 -9.78 -10.93
CA ALA A 255 -0.90 -9.19 -11.63
C ALA A 255 -0.58 -7.80 -12.23
N LEU A 256 0.47 -7.11 -11.76
CA LEU A 256 0.83 -5.78 -12.22
C LEU A 256 0.91 -5.69 -13.75
N ALA A 257 0.14 -4.79 -14.33
CA ALA A 257 0.07 -4.59 -15.77
C ALA A 257 1.14 -3.65 -16.30
N VAL A 258 1.47 -2.60 -15.54
CA VAL A 258 2.43 -1.57 -15.97
C VAL A 258 3.46 -1.21 -14.90
N TYR A 259 3.10 -1.12 -13.62
CA TYR A 259 4.02 -0.68 -12.60
C TYR A 259 5.26 -1.59 -12.51
N GLY A 260 6.46 -0.99 -12.52
CA GLY A 260 7.73 -1.72 -12.50
C GLY A 260 8.09 -2.47 -13.80
N ARG A 261 7.26 -2.38 -14.86
CA ARG A 261 7.41 -3.15 -16.09
C ARG A 261 7.90 -2.32 -17.29
N ALA A 262 8.60 -1.22 -17.04
CA ALA A 262 9.17 -0.39 -18.12
C ALA A 262 10.06 -1.25 -19.08
N GLY A 263 9.91 -1.01 -20.38
CA GLY A 263 10.57 -1.77 -21.45
C GLY A 263 9.89 -3.11 -21.79
N ARG A 264 9.04 -3.66 -20.93
CA ARG A 264 8.29 -4.89 -21.22
C ARG A 264 7.09 -4.63 -22.14
N ALA A 265 6.63 -5.66 -22.81
CA ALA A 265 5.43 -5.60 -23.64
C ALA A 265 4.18 -5.27 -22.79
N CYS A 266 3.35 -4.34 -23.29
CA CYS A 266 2.04 -4.07 -22.75
C CYS A 266 1.13 -5.29 -22.89
N ARG A 267 0.49 -5.72 -21.79
CA ARG A 267 -0.41 -6.89 -21.80
C ARG A 267 -1.63 -6.75 -22.72
N ARG A 268 -1.93 -5.52 -23.21
CA ARG A 268 -3.10 -5.24 -24.07
C ARG A 268 -2.75 -5.12 -25.54
N CYS A 269 -1.61 -4.50 -25.89
CA CYS A 269 -1.26 -4.18 -27.27
C CYS A 269 0.17 -4.53 -27.67
N ALA A 270 0.90 -5.24 -26.82
CA ALA A 270 2.28 -5.68 -26.99
C ALA A 270 3.33 -4.56 -27.18
N GLN A 271 2.95 -3.29 -27.31
CA GLN A 271 3.90 -2.19 -27.40
C GLN A 271 4.74 -2.05 -26.12
N PRO A 272 6.03 -1.69 -26.23
CA PRO A 272 6.88 -1.49 -25.04
C PRO A 272 6.32 -0.41 -24.11
N LEU A 273 6.25 -0.74 -22.83
CA LEU A 273 5.88 0.20 -21.78
C LEU A 273 6.99 1.23 -21.57
N ARG A 274 6.63 2.51 -21.37
CA ARG A 274 7.57 3.59 -21.14
C ARG A 274 7.56 4.05 -19.70
N LYS A 275 8.74 4.43 -19.21
CA LYS A 275 8.91 5.09 -17.90
C LYS A 275 9.11 6.58 -18.14
N ILE A 276 8.40 7.38 -17.37
CA ILE A 276 8.49 8.84 -17.33
C ILE A 276 8.42 9.30 -15.88
N GLU A 277 8.62 10.59 -15.66
CA GLU A 277 8.32 11.24 -14.40
C GLU A 277 7.06 12.11 -14.52
N VAL A 278 6.17 11.99 -13.52
CA VAL A 278 4.95 12.79 -13.41
C VAL A 278 4.74 13.21 -11.96
N GLY A 279 4.80 14.51 -11.69
CA GLY A 279 4.64 15.03 -10.34
C GLY A 279 5.69 14.52 -9.35
N GLY A 280 6.95 14.39 -9.77
CA GLY A 280 8.05 13.90 -8.93
C GLY A 280 8.01 12.39 -8.66
N ARG A 281 7.17 11.64 -9.40
CA ARG A 281 7.03 10.18 -9.23
C ARG A 281 7.31 9.42 -10.52
N GLY A 282 8.15 8.40 -10.41
CA GLY A 282 8.36 7.46 -11.50
C GLY A 282 7.02 6.82 -11.91
N THR A 283 6.73 6.83 -13.20
CA THR A 283 5.44 6.46 -13.77
C THR A 283 5.66 5.56 -14.96
N THR A 284 5.04 4.39 -14.96
CA THR A 284 5.08 3.46 -16.08
C THR A 284 3.73 3.44 -16.79
N TYR A 285 3.72 3.58 -18.12
CA TYR A 285 2.49 3.62 -18.90
C TYR A 285 2.68 3.05 -20.30
N CYS A 286 1.58 2.71 -20.97
CA CYS A 286 1.59 2.30 -22.37
C CYS A 286 1.32 3.51 -23.28
N PRO A 287 2.27 3.93 -24.15
CA PRO A 287 2.08 5.09 -25.02
C PRO A 287 0.99 4.90 -26.08
N SER A 288 0.71 3.64 -26.44
CA SER A 288 -0.33 3.30 -27.42
C SER A 288 -1.73 3.25 -26.81
N CYS A 289 -1.88 2.58 -25.65
CA CYS A 289 -3.18 2.44 -25.00
C CYS A 289 -3.63 3.69 -24.22
N GLN A 290 -2.68 4.50 -23.72
CA GLN A 290 -2.93 5.67 -22.87
C GLN A 290 -2.57 6.95 -23.61
N ARG A 291 -3.24 7.20 -24.76
CA ARG A 291 -3.05 8.41 -25.55
C ARG A 291 -3.53 9.66 -24.81
N ARG A 292 -2.97 10.84 -25.17
CA ARG A 292 -3.40 12.16 -24.63
C ARG A 292 -4.80 12.52 -25.08
#